data_d30c820a8efe84f79ce6268a689f9d06
#
_entry.id   d30c820a8efe84f79ce6268a689f9d06
#
_cell.length_a   1.000
_cell.length_b   1.000
_cell.length_c   1.000
_cell.angle_alpha   90.00
_cell.angle_beta   90.00
_cell.angle_gamma   90.00
#
_symmetry.space_group_name_H-M   'P 1'
#
loop_
_entity.id
_entity.type
_entity.pdbx_description
1 polymer ?
#
loop_
_entity_poly.entity_id
_entity_poly.type
_entity_poly.pdbx_seq_one_letter_code
_entity_poly.pdbx_strand_id
1 'polypeptide(L)'
;VLGAPSIASNRRYVAFVRNEEVHVPRGPNYSGFKERYYRVKDGRITVANLHGSGAWDVLRDTHQLGHFQFSPDDPTIATYCHEGPWNLVTQRIWLLDFCSGRPFPCFRQDEHDSVGHEFWTRDGLIFFDDRGPGHDGTITSDRTQAVARHVAVNQNAMTPFVGLADRTGRVIRRIDMPYYCNHYHANPDSSILVGDDVDNLV
;
A
#
# COMPACT_ATOMS: atom_id res chain seq x y z
N VAL A 1 -11.01 -12.06 -7.27
CA VAL A 1 -11.03 -11.64 -5.84
C VAL A 1 -11.28 -10.14 -5.79
N LEU A 2 -12.18 -9.69 -4.89
CA LEU A 2 -12.51 -8.28 -4.72
C LEU A 2 -11.75 -7.72 -3.52
N GLY A 3 -11.19 -6.51 -3.69
CA GLY A 3 -10.64 -5.72 -2.59
C GLY A 3 -11.70 -4.89 -1.86
N ALA A 4 -11.29 -4.25 -0.75
CA ALA A 4 -12.15 -3.36 0.00
C ALA A 4 -12.61 -2.18 -0.87
N PRO A 5 -13.90 -1.80 -0.84
CA PRO A 5 -14.40 -0.66 -1.59
C PRO A 5 -14.03 0.66 -0.91
N SER A 6 -13.84 1.68 -1.73
CA SER A 6 -13.67 3.07 -1.30
C SER A 6 -14.74 3.94 -1.97
N ILE A 7 -15.28 4.90 -1.24
CA ILE A 7 -16.30 5.83 -1.74
C ILE A 7 -15.62 7.19 -2.01
N ALA A 8 -15.87 7.73 -3.20
CA ALA A 8 -15.35 9.04 -3.57
C ALA A 8 -15.92 10.15 -2.67
N SER A 9 -15.14 11.20 -2.41
CA SER A 9 -15.52 12.31 -1.53
C SER A 9 -16.81 13.02 -1.95
N ASN A 10 -17.12 13.04 -3.26
CA ASN A 10 -18.36 13.59 -3.80
C ASN A 10 -19.59 12.66 -3.64
N ARG A 11 -19.41 11.45 -3.06
CA ARG A 11 -20.46 10.42 -2.85
C ARG A 11 -21.20 9.99 -4.12
N ARG A 12 -20.59 10.13 -5.29
CA ARG A 12 -21.16 9.70 -6.57
C ARG A 12 -20.67 8.32 -6.99
N TYR A 13 -19.48 7.95 -6.57
CA TYR A 13 -18.79 6.77 -7.03
C TYR A 13 -18.32 5.90 -5.87
N VAL A 14 -18.32 4.61 -6.10
CA VAL A 14 -17.59 3.63 -5.34
C VAL A 14 -16.61 2.96 -6.29
N ALA A 15 -15.41 2.68 -5.81
CA ALA A 15 -14.43 1.91 -6.57
C ALA A 15 -13.79 0.84 -5.71
N PHE A 16 -13.28 -0.19 -6.38
CA PHE A 16 -12.62 -1.32 -5.76
C PHE A 16 -11.68 -2.00 -6.76
N VAL A 17 -10.70 -2.69 -6.24
CA VAL A 17 -9.84 -3.54 -7.04
C VAL A 17 -10.51 -4.87 -7.31
N ARG A 18 -10.29 -5.41 -8.51
CA ARG A 18 -10.61 -6.79 -8.89
C ARG A 18 -9.35 -7.44 -9.41
N ASN A 19 -8.99 -8.56 -8.83
CA ASN A 19 -7.90 -9.37 -9.34
C ASN A 19 -8.45 -10.69 -9.87
N GLU A 20 -7.82 -11.23 -10.89
CA GLU A 20 -8.15 -12.58 -11.34
C GLU A 20 -8.03 -13.58 -10.20
N GLU A 21 -8.80 -14.63 -10.25
CA GLU A 21 -8.73 -15.70 -9.29
C GLU A 21 -7.61 -16.67 -9.70
N VAL A 22 -6.62 -16.82 -8.83
CA VAL A 22 -5.55 -17.78 -9.01
C VAL A 22 -5.57 -18.80 -7.87
N HIS A 23 -5.49 -20.06 -8.22
CA HIS A 23 -5.43 -21.11 -7.21
C HIS A 23 -4.03 -21.15 -6.62
N VAL A 24 -3.93 -20.81 -5.34
CA VAL A 24 -2.71 -20.89 -4.56
C VAL A 24 -2.99 -21.72 -3.31
N PRO A 25 -2.16 -22.71 -2.98
CA PRO A 25 -2.34 -23.48 -1.76
C PRO A 25 -2.47 -22.57 -0.53
N ARG A 26 -3.48 -22.80 0.29
CA ARG A 26 -3.65 -22.08 1.55
C ARG A 26 -2.74 -22.70 2.60
N GLY A 27 -2.10 -21.88 3.36
CA GLY A 27 -1.29 -22.23 4.52
C GLY A 27 -1.32 -21.09 5.54
N PRO A 28 -0.65 -21.24 6.67
CA PRO A 28 -0.57 -20.18 7.66
C PRO A 28 0.20 -18.96 7.10
N ASN A 29 -0.13 -17.78 7.59
CA ASN A 29 0.70 -16.57 7.50
C ASN A 29 1.15 -16.17 6.11
N TYR A 30 0.24 -15.61 5.30
CA TYR A 30 0.58 -15.12 3.95
C TYR A 30 1.21 -16.18 3.02
N SER A 31 1.10 -17.47 3.38
CA SER A 31 1.52 -18.52 2.46
C SER A 31 0.81 -18.36 1.11
N GLY A 32 1.57 -18.51 0.05
CA GLY A 32 1.07 -18.26 -1.29
C GLY A 32 1.07 -16.79 -1.73
N PHE A 33 1.56 -15.85 -0.92
CA PHE A 33 1.64 -14.44 -1.29
C PHE A 33 2.59 -14.21 -2.46
N LYS A 34 3.78 -14.83 -2.42
CA LYS A 34 4.77 -14.79 -3.49
C LYS A 34 4.27 -15.50 -4.75
N GLU A 35 3.64 -16.65 -4.60
CA GLU A 35 3.05 -17.38 -5.73
C GLU A 35 1.94 -16.58 -6.41
N ARG A 36 1.11 -15.90 -5.62
CA ARG A 36 0.06 -15.03 -6.13
C ARG A 36 0.65 -13.85 -6.91
N TYR A 37 1.70 -13.23 -6.40
CA TYR A 37 2.42 -12.16 -7.09
C TYR A 37 2.85 -12.58 -8.50
N TYR A 38 3.38 -13.80 -8.65
CA TYR A 38 3.80 -14.29 -9.96
C TYR A 38 2.65 -14.77 -10.85
N ARG A 39 1.52 -15.17 -10.28
CA ARG A 39 0.41 -15.77 -11.04
C ARG A 39 -0.64 -14.77 -11.48
N VAL A 40 -0.94 -13.75 -10.69
CA VAL A 40 -1.92 -12.72 -11.06
C VAL A 40 -1.39 -11.90 -12.22
N LYS A 41 -2.13 -11.87 -13.33
CA LYS A 41 -1.80 -11.13 -14.55
C LYS A 41 -2.95 -10.24 -15.04
N ASP A 42 -4.04 -10.18 -14.29
CA ASP A 42 -5.17 -9.30 -14.58
C ASP A 42 -5.69 -8.69 -13.26
N GLY A 43 -5.17 -7.52 -12.95
CA GLY A 43 -5.65 -6.64 -11.90
C GLY A 43 -6.41 -5.47 -12.50
N ARG A 44 -7.53 -5.07 -11.90
CA ARG A 44 -8.36 -3.98 -12.40
C ARG A 44 -8.84 -3.09 -11.27
N ILE A 45 -9.00 -1.81 -11.57
CA ILE A 45 -9.76 -0.88 -10.75
C ILE A 45 -11.09 -0.64 -11.46
N THR A 46 -12.16 -1.00 -10.78
CA THR A 46 -13.53 -0.83 -11.27
C THR A 46 -14.20 0.27 -10.48
N VAL A 47 -14.82 1.20 -11.19
CA VAL A 47 -15.64 2.27 -10.62
C VAL A 47 -17.10 1.96 -10.92
N ALA A 48 -17.98 2.21 -9.98
CA ALA A 48 -19.41 2.09 -10.15
C ALA A 48 -20.13 3.34 -9.62
N ASN A 49 -21.24 3.70 -10.24
CA ASN A 49 -22.12 4.74 -9.74
C ASN A 49 -22.85 4.25 -8.49
N LEU A 50 -22.82 5.02 -7.41
CA LEU A 50 -23.57 4.70 -6.18
C LEU A 50 -25.08 4.65 -6.38
N HIS A 51 -25.58 5.28 -7.44
CA HIS A 51 -27.01 5.33 -7.79
C HIS A 51 -27.44 4.24 -8.80
N GLY A 52 -26.58 3.22 -9.02
CA GLY A 52 -26.97 2.01 -9.74
C GLY A 52 -26.90 2.07 -11.26
N SER A 53 -26.33 3.10 -11.86
CA SER A 53 -26.27 3.27 -13.31
C SER A 53 -24.92 2.86 -13.93
N GLY A 54 -24.50 1.63 -13.67
CA GLY A 54 -23.34 1.06 -14.39
C GLY A 54 -22.03 1.04 -13.60
N ALA A 55 -21.12 0.24 -14.10
CA ALA A 55 -19.76 0.09 -13.64
C ALA A 55 -18.81 -0.07 -14.83
N TRP A 56 -17.60 0.40 -14.70
CA TRP A 56 -16.57 0.32 -15.74
C TRP A 56 -15.17 0.22 -15.14
N ASP A 57 -14.25 -0.39 -15.89
CA ASP A 57 -12.86 -0.47 -15.51
C ASP A 57 -12.14 0.83 -15.93
N VAL A 58 -11.45 1.46 -14.98
CA VAL A 58 -10.67 2.68 -15.21
C VAL A 58 -9.19 2.39 -15.33
N LEU A 59 -8.75 1.25 -14.82
CA LEU A 59 -7.38 0.75 -14.93
C LEU A 59 -7.40 -0.76 -15.12
N ARG A 60 -6.49 -1.25 -15.96
CA ARG A 60 -6.11 -2.64 -16.06
C ARG A 60 -4.60 -2.77 -16.01
N ASP A 61 -4.11 -3.69 -15.21
CA ASP A 61 -2.69 -3.92 -14.98
C ASP A 61 -2.38 -5.41 -14.94
N THR A 62 -1.11 -5.76 -15.15
CA THR A 62 -0.62 -7.14 -15.08
C THR A 62 -0.15 -7.54 -13.67
N HIS A 63 -0.40 -6.69 -12.69
CA HIS A 63 -0.06 -6.92 -11.29
C HIS A 63 -1.30 -7.20 -10.45
N GLN A 64 -1.10 -7.88 -9.32
CA GLN A 64 -2.10 -7.89 -8.27
C GLN A 64 -2.22 -6.48 -7.70
N LEU A 65 -3.42 -5.93 -7.70
CA LEU A 65 -3.72 -4.60 -7.15
C LEU A 65 -4.30 -4.72 -5.75
N GLY A 66 -4.04 -3.73 -4.91
CA GLY A 66 -4.55 -3.64 -3.55
C GLY A 66 -4.76 -2.20 -3.10
N HIS A 67 -5.24 -2.04 -1.86
CA HIS A 67 -5.30 -0.81 -1.08
C HIS A 67 -5.91 0.41 -1.80
N PHE A 68 -6.89 0.19 -2.67
CA PHE A 68 -7.52 1.29 -3.37
C PHE A 68 -8.21 2.26 -2.41
N GLN A 69 -7.88 3.55 -2.49
CA GLN A 69 -8.46 4.60 -1.67
C GLN A 69 -8.64 5.88 -2.50
N PHE A 70 -9.85 6.41 -2.54
CA PHE A 70 -10.04 7.78 -3.05
C PHE A 70 -9.38 8.79 -2.12
N SER A 71 -8.90 9.89 -2.69
CA SER A 71 -8.53 11.07 -1.92
C SER A 71 -9.73 11.57 -1.07
N PRO A 72 -9.51 11.99 0.18
CA PRO A 72 -10.60 12.40 1.08
C PRO A 72 -11.31 13.67 0.62
N ASP A 73 -10.69 14.48 -0.21
CA ASP A 73 -11.19 15.80 -0.62
C ASP A 73 -11.25 15.99 -2.14
N ASP A 74 -10.59 15.14 -2.92
CA ASP A 74 -10.59 15.20 -4.39
C ASP A 74 -11.09 13.88 -5.00
N PRO A 75 -12.31 13.84 -5.56
CA PRO A 75 -12.88 12.63 -6.13
C PRO A 75 -12.20 12.20 -7.44
N THR A 76 -11.28 12.99 -7.98
CA THR A 76 -10.58 12.70 -9.24
C THR A 76 -9.23 12.02 -9.05
N ILE A 77 -8.78 11.87 -7.82
CA ILE A 77 -7.51 11.22 -7.49
C ILE A 77 -7.72 10.09 -6.49
N ALA A 78 -6.99 9.01 -6.69
CA ALA A 78 -6.96 7.87 -5.77
C ALA A 78 -5.55 7.30 -5.66
N THR A 79 -5.29 6.58 -4.58
CA THR A 79 -4.12 5.70 -4.43
C THR A 79 -4.52 4.26 -4.64
N TYR A 80 -3.57 3.45 -5.07
CA TYR A 80 -3.64 1.99 -5.08
C TYR A 80 -2.22 1.43 -4.97
N CYS A 81 -2.09 0.15 -4.69
CA CYS A 81 -0.77 -0.46 -4.65
C CYS A 81 -0.66 -1.68 -5.58
N HIS A 82 0.57 -1.98 -5.98
CA HIS A 82 0.97 -3.28 -6.46
C HIS A 82 1.25 -4.17 -5.26
N GLU A 83 0.45 -5.22 -5.12
CA GLU A 83 0.59 -6.17 -4.03
C GLU A 83 1.66 -7.22 -4.33
N GLY A 84 2.49 -7.50 -3.36
CA GLY A 84 3.52 -8.52 -3.47
C GLY A 84 4.56 -8.43 -2.36
N PRO A 85 5.48 -9.39 -2.27
CA PRO A 85 6.62 -9.30 -1.37
C PRO A 85 7.42 -8.02 -1.63
N TRP A 86 7.80 -7.32 -0.56
CA TRP A 86 8.41 -5.99 -0.66
C TRP A 86 9.70 -5.97 -1.46
N ASN A 87 10.48 -7.03 -1.40
CA ASN A 87 11.71 -7.19 -2.19
C ASN A 87 11.49 -7.54 -3.68
N LEU A 88 10.25 -7.74 -4.11
CA LEU A 88 9.90 -8.06 -5.50
C LEU A 88 9.09 -6.94 -6.16
N VAL A 89 8.44 -6.09 -5.35
CA VAL A 89 7.63 -4.97 -5.84
C VAL A 89 8.53 -3.75 -5.97
N THR A 90 8.92 -3.41 -7.18
CA THR A 90 9.83 -2.29 -7.45
C THR A 90 9.20 -0.91 -7.33
N GLN A 91 7.88 -0.83 -7.44
CA GLN A 91 7.09 0.37 -7.20
C GLN A 91 5.74 -0.06 -6.60
N ARG A 92 5.52 0.25 -5.33
CA ARG A 92 4.33 -0.21 -4.63
C ARG A 92 3.17 0.76 -4.75
N ILE A 93 3.35 2.02 -4.35
CA ILE A 93 2.27 2.98 -4.25
C ILE A 93 2.14 3.79 -5.54
N TRP A 94 0.93 3.82 -6.06
CA TRP A 94 0.57 4.53 -7.27
C TRP A 94 -0.56 5.52 -7.01
N LEU A 95 -0.50 6.63 -7.69
CA LEU A 95 -1.58 7.59 -7.84
C LEU A 95 -2.28 7.36 -9.17
N LEU A 96 -3.60 7.40 -9.17
CA LEU A 96 -4.43 7.35 -10.38
C LEU A 96 -5.19 8.66 -10.50
N ASP A 97 -4.91 9.40 -11.54
CA ASP A 97 -5.69 10.56 -11.94
C ASP A 97 -6.80 10.11 -12.91
N PHE A 98 -8.03 10.20 -12.48
CA PHE A 98 -9.20 9.81 -13.29
C PHE A 98 -9.46 10.73 -14.49
N CYS A 99 -8.94 11.96 -14.48
CA CYS A 99 -9.11 12.89 -15.60
C CYS A 99 -8.22 12.48 -16.78
N SER A 100 -7.00 12.07 -16.51
CA SER A 100 -6.07 11.60 -17.54
C SER A 100 -6.14 10.09 -17.79
N GLY A 101 -6.67 9.33 -16.82
CA GLY A 101 -6.66 7.87 -16.82
C GLY A 101 -5.27 7.28 -16.67
N ARG A 102 -4.28 8.06 -16.23
CA ARG A 102 -2.88 7.64 -16.15
C ARG A 102 -2.44 7.46 -14.72
N PRO A 103 -1.86 6.29 -14.41
CA PRO A 103 -1.18 6.09 -13.14
C PRO A 103 0.21 6.73 -13.16
N PHE A 104 0.66 7.18 -12.01
CA PHE A 104 2.02 7.63 -11.77
C PHE A 104 2.47 7.27 -10.34
N PRO A 105 3.78 7.07 -10.10
CA PRO A 105 4.24 6.64 -8.80
C PRO A 105 4.04 7.72 -7.73
N CYS A 106 3.50 7.30 -6.58
CA CYS A 106 3.59 8.06 -5.34
C CYS A 106 4.86 7.62 -4.62
N PHE A 107 5.74 8.54 -4.28
CA PHE A 107 7.07 8.19 -3.79
C PHE A 107 7.78 7.21 -4.74
N ARG A 108 8.61 7.73 -5.62
CA ARG A 108 9.38 6.89 -6.55
C ARG A 108 10.41 6.08 -5.78
N GLN A 109 10.22 4.77 -5.76
CA GLN A 109 11.10 3.83 -5.08
C GLN A 109 12.40 3.61 -5.85
N ASP A 110 13.49 3.44 -5.13
CA ASP A 110 14.72 2.88 -5.66
C ASP A 110 14.88 1.39 -5.27
N GLU A 111 15.99 0.78 -5.64
CA GLU A 111 16.22 -0.66 -5.43
C GLU A 111 16.37 -1.06 -3.96
N HIS A 112 16.55 -0.10 -3.06
CA HIS A 112 16.76 -0.33 -1.64
C HIS A 112 15.51 -0.02 -0.79
N ASP A 113 14.48 0.55 -1.40
CA ASP A 113 13.24 0.86 -0.70
C ASP A 113 12.37 -0.40 -0.51
N SER A 114 11.79 -0.52 0.65
CA SER A 114 10.83 -1.56 1.03
C SER A 114 9.56 -0.95 1.56
N VAL A 115 8.83 -0.29 0.66
CA VAL A 115 7.61 0.46 0.99
C VAL A 115 6.50 -0.50 1.39
N GLY A 116 5.88 -0.20 2.51
CA GLY A 116 4.85 -1.04 3.12
C GLY A 116 3.44 -0.51 2.93
N HIS A 117 2.86 0.04 4.00
CA HIS A 117 1.48 0.49 4.03
C HIS A 117 1.36 1.96 3.68
N GLU A 118 0.19 2.31 3.15
CA GLU A 118 -0.15 3.67 2.78
C GLU A 118 -1.60 4.00 3.17
N PHE A 119 -1.86 5.27 3.46
CA PHE A 119 -3.20 5.81 3.62
C PHE A 119 -3.23 7.32 3.39
N TRP A 120 -4.42 7.83 3.08
CA TRP A 120 -4.64 9.25 2.99
C TRP A 120 -4.79 9.88 4.38
N THR A 121 -4.06 10.95 4.64
CA THR A 121 -4.34 11.83 5.77
C THR A 121 -5.54 12.72 5.45
N ARG A 122 -6.16 13.28 6.47
CA ARG A 122 -7.36 14.11 6.28
C ARG A 122 -7.11 15.38 5.47
N ASP A 123 -5.89 15.91 5.52
CA ASP A 123 -5.45 17.10 4.76
C ASP A 123 -4.96 16.77 3.34
N GLY A 124 -5.21 15.55 2.87
CA GLY A 124 -4.97 15.16 1.49
C GLY A 124 -3.50 14.85 1.16
N LEU A 125 -2.71 14.52 2.16
CA LEU A 125 -1.39 13.93 1.99
C LEU A 125 -1.48 12.41 2.01
N ILE A 126 -0.45 11.76 1.49
CA ILE A 126 -0.33 10.31 1.47
C ILE A 126 0.76 9.92 2.46
N PHE A 127 0.35 9.24 3.53
CA PHE A 127 1.27 8.57 4.44
C PHE A 127 1.80 7.29 3.79
N PHE A 128 3.06 6.98 4.01
CA PHE A 128 3.66 5.69 3.69
C PHE A 128 4.79 5.34 4.66
N ASP A 129 5.08 4.06 4.79
CA ASP A 129 6.25 3.57 5.53
C ASP A 129 7.26 2.94 4.59
N ASP A 130 8.52 3.06 4.93
CA ASP A 130 9.64 2.36 4.29
C ASP A 130 10.47 1.65 5.36
N ARG A 131 10.63 0.35 5.18
CA ARG A 131 11.32 -0.51 6.13
C ARG A 131 12.82 -0.55 5.92
N GLY A 132 13.30 0.10 4.87
CA GLY A 132 14.69 0.09 4.46
C GLY A 132 15.14 -1.23 3.84
N PRO A 133 16.37 -1.28 3.32
CA PRO A 133 16.92 -2.45 2.66
C PRO A 133 17.17 -3.61 3.64
N GLY A 134 17.23 -4.82 3.09
CA GLY A 134 17.50 -6.04 3.84
C GLY A 134 16.26 -6.77 4.35
N HIS A 135 15.07 -6.20 4.21
CA HIS A 135 13.85 -6.95 4.46
C HIS A 135 13.63 -7.95 3.31
N ASP A 136 13.58 -9.25 3.64
CA ASP A 136 13.46 -10.32 2.64
C ASP A 136 12.04 -10.48 2.05
N GLY A 137 11.11 -9.59 2.41
CA GLY A 137 9.72 -9.64 1.99
C GLY A 137 8.93 -10.78 2.62
N THR A 138 9.51 -11.55 3.52
CA THR A 138 8.83 -12.65 4.17
C THR A 138 8.00 -12.12 5.33
N ILE A 139 6.71 -12.40 5.30
CA ILE A 139 5.80 -12.12 6.39
C ILE A 139 5.63 -13.41 7.19
N THR A 140 5.90 -13.34 8.49
CA THR A 140 5.76 -14.48 9.39
C THR A 140 5.06 -14.06 10.68
N SER A 141 4.20 -14.93 11.21
CA SER A 141 3.66 -14.80 12.55
C SER A 141 4.53 -15.48 13.62
N ASP A 142 5.60 -16.13 13.22
CA ASP A 142 6.58 -16.64 14.15
C ASP A 142 7.38 -15.47 14.74
N ARG A 143 7.01 -15.07 15.94
CA ARG A 143 7.63 -13.93 16.64
C ARG A 143 9.14 -14.08 16.79
N THR A 144 9.63 -15.29 17.02
CA THR A 144 11.07 -15.52 17.18
C THR A 144 11.83 -15.27 15.88
N GLN A 145 11.25 -15.66 14.75
CA GLN A 145 11.81 -15.34 13.43
C GLN A 145 11.66 -13.87 13.07
N ALA A 146 10.55 -13.26 13.41
CA ALA A 146 10.31 -11.85 13.16
C ALA A 146 11.33 -10.98 13.92
N VAL A 147 11.55 -11.25 15.20
CA VAL A 147 12.53 -10.55 16.03
C VAL A 147 13.95 -10.74 15.49
N ALA A 148 14.33 -11.98 15.16
CA ALA A 148 15.66 -12.26 14.61
C ALA A 148 15.89 -11.50 13.29
N ARG A 149 14.89 -11.43 12.42
CA ARG A 149 14.97 -10.68 11.16
C ARG A 149 15.04 -9.18 11.39
N HIS A 150 14.24 -8.65 12.30
CA HIS A 150 14.28 -7.24 12.68
C HIS A 150 15.65 -6.83 13.19
N VAL A 151 16.25 -7.63 14.06
CA VAL A 151 17.62 -7.40 14.55
C VAL A 151 18.64 -7.49 13.42
N ALA A 152 18.52 -8.47 12.52
CA ALA A 152 19.42 -8.61 11.38
C ALA A 152 19.32 -7.43 10.39
N VAL A 153 18.13 -6.97 10.13
CA VAL A 153 17.86 -5.77 9.29
C VAL A 153 18.52 -4.54 9.89
N ASN A 154 18.35 -4.31 11.18
CA ASN A 154 18.93 -3.16 11.87
C ASN A 154 20.47 -3.14 11.94
N GLN A 155 21.11 -4.28 11.78
CA GLN A 155 22.58 -4.34 11.77
C GLN A 155 23.21 -3.91 10.44
N ASN A 156 22.47 -3.91 9.34
CA ASN A 156 23.02 -3.69 8.00
C ASN A 156 22.27 -2.61 7.17
N ALA A 157 21.31 -1.92 7.74
CA ALA A 157 20.33 -1.20 6.92
C ALA A 157 20.30 0.31 7.16
N MET A 158 19.82 1.02 6.17
CA MET A 158 19.31 2.37 6.34
C MET A 158 18.18 2.38 7.36
N THR A 159 18.10 3.45 8.14
CA THR A 159 17.06 3.64 9.14
C THR A 159 15.67 3.58 8.50
N PRO A 160 14.75 2.77 9.02
CA PRO A 160 13.36 2.81 8.58
C PRO A 160 12.80 4.22 8.73
N PHE A 161 11.86 4.59 7.89
CA PHE A 161 11.24 5.89 7.98
C PHE A 161 9.75 5.84 7.63
N VAL A 162 9.03 6.86 8.05
CA VAL A 162 7.71 7.16 7.55
C VAL A 162 7.74 8.46 6.77
N GLY A 163 6.96 8.53 5.71
CA GLY A 163 6.90 9.66 4.82
C GLY A 163 5.51 10.21 4.62
N LEU A 164 5.45 11.49 4.27
CA LEU A 164 4.26 12.13 3.74
C LEU A 164 4.56 12.61 2.34
N ALA A 165 3.76 12.21 1.37
CA ALA A 165 3.84 12.67 -0.01
C ALA A 165 2.63 13.53 -0.36
N ASP A 166 2.82 14.47 -1.28
CA ASP A 166 1.72 15.22 -1.89
C ASP A 166 1.11 14.44 -3.07
N ARG A 167 0.05 14.97 -3.66
CA ARG A 167 -0.66 14.37 -4.80
C ARG A 167 0.14 14.31 -6.10
N THR A 168 1.32 14.91 -6.13
CA THR A 168 2.26 14.80 -7.25
C THR A 168 3.26 13.64 -7.05
N GLY A 169 3.18 12.95 -5.92
CA GLY A 169 4.10 11.89 -5.53
C GLY A 169 5.40 12.40 -4.93
N ARG A 170 5.51 13.71 -4.66
CA ARG A 170 6.68 14.30 -4.03
C ARG A 170 6.62 14.14 -2.52
N VAL A 171 7.67 13.59 -1.94
CA VAL A 171 7.82 13.52 -0.48
C VAL A 171 8.05 14.93 0.07
N ILE A 172 7.17 15.37 0.96
CA ILE A 172 7.24 16.66 1.64
C ILE A 172 7.76 16.57 3.06
N ARG A 173 7.68 15.38 3.66
CA ARG A 173 8.19 15.11 5.00
C ARG A 173 8.67 13.68 5.10
N ARG A 174 9.79 13.50 5.79
CA ARG A 174 10.34 12.20 6.19
C ARG A 174 10.65 12.24 7.68
N ILE A 175 10.34 11.17 8.37
CA ILE A 175 10.63 10.99 9.79
C ILE A 175 11.31 9.64 9.94
N ASP A 176 12.59 9.66 10.32
CA ASP A 176 13.33 8.44 10.58
C ASP A 176 12.83 7.80 11.87
N MET A 177 12.63 6.48 11.82
CA MET A 177 12.08 5.71 12.91
C MET A 177 13.17 4.84 13.55
N PRO A 178 13.17 4.67 14.87
CA PRO A 178 14.17 3.82 15.55
C PRO A 178 14.00 2.33 15.20
N TYR A 179 12.80 1.94 14.78
CA TYR A 179 12.42 0.60 14.31
C TYR A 179 11.22 0.74 13.37
N TYR A 180 10.93 -0.28 12.57
CA TYR A 180 9.72 -0.25 11.76
C TYR A 180 8.53 -0.82 12.54
N CYS A 181 7.34 -0.28 12.27
CA CYS A 181 6.07 -0.86 12.69
C CYS A 181 5.40 -1.54 11.51
N ASN A 182 4.59 -2.55 11.78
CA ASN A 182 3.91 -3.27 10.71
C ASN A 182 2.72 -2.47 10.16
N HIS A 183 1.98 -1.81 11.05
CA HIS A 183 0.87 -0.92 10.67
C HIS A 183 0.98 0.41 11.38
N TYR A 184 0.44 1.44 10.74
CA TYR A 184 0.39 2.78 11.30
C TYR A 184 -1.02 3.36 11.17
N HIS A 185 -1.38 4.17 12.15
CA HIS A 185 -2.59 4.99 12.13
C HIS A 185 -2.28 6.40 12.59
N ALA A 186 -2.91 7.37 11.95
CA ALA A 186 -2.87 8.76 12.39
C ALA A 186 -4.23 9.18 12.97
N ASN A 187 -4.19 10.06 13.95
CA ASN A 187 -5.40 10.75 14.40
C ASN A 187 -5.87 11.75 13.30
N PRO A 188 -7.12 12.27 13.38
CA PRO A 188 -7.70 13.08 12.31
C PRO A 188 -6.94 14.34 11.91
N ASP A 189 -6.18 14.95 12.82
CA ASP A 189 -5.35 16.13 12.56
C ASP A 189 -3.88 15.80 12.26
N SER A 190 -3.56 14.51 12.16
CA SER A 190 -2.21 13.99 11.87
C SER A 190 -1.12 14.47 12.86
N SER A 191 -1.52 14.85 14.07
CA SER A 191 -0.59 15.25 15.13
C SER A 191 -0.01 14.08 15.92
N ILE A 192 -0.69 12.93 15.87
CA ILE A 192 -0.29 11.70 16.55
C ILE A 192 -0.26 10.57 15.52
N LEU A 193 0.86 9.86 15.47
CA LEU A 193 1.02 8.63 14.75
C LEU A 193 1.19 7.48 15.73
N VAL A 194 0.39 6.42 15.56
CA VAL A 194 0.48 5.20 16.36
C VAL A 194 0.89 4.06 15.44
N GLY A 195 1.87 3.29 15.87
CA GLY A 195 2.32 2.11 15.16
C GLY A 195 2.23 0.86 16.03
N ASP A 196 1.98 -0.29 15.42
CA ASP A 196 2.15 -1.58 16.08
C ASP A 196 3.53 -2.15 15.76
N ASP A 197 4.16 -2.76 16.74
CA ASP A 197 5.37 -3.55 16.56
C ASP A 197 5.04 -5.04 16.67
N VAL A 198 5.97 -5.86 16.20
CA VAL A 198 5.87 -7.32 16.29
C VAL A 198 5.86 -7.78 17.75
N ASP A 199 6.44 -7.01 18.65
CA ASP A 199 6.59 -7.34 20.06
C ASP A 199 5.90 -6.40 21.04
N ASN A 200 5.59 -5.18 20.67
CA ASN A 200 4.97 -4.20 21.57
C ASN A 200 4.10 -3.19 20.81
N LEU A 201 3.00 -2.79 21.42
CA LEU A 201 2.29 -1.57 21.05
C LEU A 201 3.14 -0.37 21.46
N VAL A 202 3.46 0.49 20.53
CA VAL A 202 4.16 1.76 20.78
C VAL A 202 3.22 2.91 20.61
#